data_db4756be368fbe044aa98016456e0bf4
#
_entry.id   db4756be368fbe044aa98016456e0bf4
#
_cell.length_a   1.000
_cell.length_b   1.000
_cell.length_c   1.000
_cell.angle_alpha   90.00
_cell.angle_beta   90.00
_cell.angle_gamma   90.00
#
_symmetry.space_group_name_H-M   'P 1'
#
loop_
_entity.id
_entity.type
_entity.pdbx_description
1 polymer ?
#
loop_
_entity_poly.entity_id
_entity_poly.type
_entity_poly.pdbx_seq_one_letter_code
_entity_poly.pdbx_strand_id
1 'polypeptide(L)'
;CAACHDQPEVTRAPAKDTLKKMSLQFLNYSLTGGKMKAQGSALSVDQRAQVVNYLIGNKVTSDAWTKPMMCDAARMPVDLTGAATITNFGFDRNNTRTLSAQQAGLTKAQISKMDLAWSLGFPDATTMRSQGAVVGKNVFLPVPDLSAMYALDVSDPAKPCIQWIYKSPGDAPLRSSPSYGVTADGTPLLVFSGLDATVHAVDARTGKAVWTKAVGSYSFTTTTGTPTVLKDRVIVPVAQFEILFAAKNEELCCTNHGY
;
A
#
# COMPACT_ATOMS: atom_id res chain seq x y z
N CYS A 1 -13.74 19.43 -14.36
CA CYS A 1 -13.51 19.26 -12.91
C CYS A 1 -14.48 20.10 -12.09
N ALA A 2 -14.52 21.44 -12.31
CA ALA A 2 -15.36 22.34 -11.53
C ALA A 2 -16.85 21.96 -11.56
N ALA A 3 -17.39 21.58 -12.74
CA ALA A 3 -18.79 21.19 -12.88
C ALA A 3 -19.27 20.10 -11.91
N CYS A 4 -18.35 19.21 -11.47
CA CYS A 4 -18.66 18.16 -10.51
C CYS A 4 -18.18 18.49 -9.10
N HIS A 5 -16.95 18.95 -8.96
CA HIS A 5 -16.30 19.14 -7.66
C HIS A 5 -16.71 20.44 -6.94
N ASP A 6 -17.36 21.38 -7.65
CA ASP A 6 -17.97 22.58 -7.04
C ASP A 6 -19.43 22.36 -6.61
N GLN A 7 -20.01 21.22 -6.97
CA GLN A 7 -21.38 20.86 -6.64
C GLN A 7 -21.46 19.46 -6.00
N PRO A 8 -20.75 19.23 -4.89
CA PRO A 8 -20.63 17.91 -4.27
C PRO A 8 -21.98 17.32 -3.84
N GLU A 9 -22.93 18.16 -3.43
CA GLU A 9 -24.26 17.77 -2.98
C GLU A 9 -25.09 17.14 -4.11
N VAL A 10 -24.89 17.61 -5.35
CA VAL A 10 -25.62 17.12 -6.52
C VAL A 10 -24.89 15.96 -7.19
N THR A 11 -23.57 16.10 -7.33
CA THR A 11 -22.76 15.16 -8.13
C THR A 11 -22.17 14.02 -7.31
N ARG A 12 -22.16 14.15 -5.97
CA ARG A 12 -21.47 13.26 -5.04
C ARG A 12 -19.95 13.16 -5.29
N ALA A 13 -19.40 14.06 -6.07
CA ALA A 13 -17.96 14.19 -6.22
C ALA A 13 -17.34 14.79 -4.93
N PRO A 14 -16.13 14.41 -4.55
CA PRO A 14 -15.46 15.06 -3.42
C PRO A 14 -15.34 16.57 -3.65
N ALA A 15 -15.64 17.38 -2.63
CA ALA A 15 -15.47 18.83 -2.70
C ALA A 15 -14.00 19.20 -2.90
N LYS A 16 -13.72 20.37 -3.45
CA LYS A 16 -12.36 20.88 -3.67
C LYS A 16 -11.49 20.84 -2.40
N ASP A 17 -12.05 21.19 -1.26
CA ASP A 17 -11.30 21.18 0.00
C ASP A 17 -10.94 19.77 0.47
N THR A 18 -11.70 18.76 0.06
CA THR A 18 -11.34 17.35 0.25
C THR A 18 -10.20 16.97 -0.69
N LEU A 19 -10.23 17.40 -1.96
CA LEU A 19 -9.16 17.14 -2.91
C LEU A 19 -7.83 17.78 -2.49
N LYS A 20 -7.86 18.99 -1.94
CA LYS A 20 -6.66 19.67 -1.42
C LYS A 20 -5.95 18.95 -0.28
N LYS A 21 -6.64 18.04 0.39
CA LYS A 21 -6.10 17.23 1.49
C LYS A 21 -5.51 15.90 1.00
N MET A 22 -5.67 15.57 -0.27
CA MET A 22 -5.14 14.32 -0.85
C MET A 22 -3.65 14.47 -1.17
N SER A 23 -2.94 13.32 -1.23
CA SER A 23 -1.54 13.31 -1.63
C SER A 23 -1.37 13.58 -3.13
N LEU A 24 -0.18 14.07 -3.51
CA LEU A 24 0.23 14.27 -4.91
C LEU A 24 0.01 12.98 -5.72
N GLN A 25 0.48 11.86 -5.19
CA GLN A 25 0.44 10.55 -5.83
C GLN A 25 -1.00 10.10 -6.06
N PHE A 26 -1.86 10.28 -5.05
CA PHE A 26 -3.27 9.89 -5.18
C PHE A 26 -4.01 10.74 -6.23
N LEU A 27 -3.74 12.05 -6.28
CA LEU A 27 -4.32 12.93 -7.29
C LEU A 27 -3.82 12.58 -8.69
N ASN A 28 -2.52 12.35 -8.87
CA ASN A 28 -1.95 11.89 -10.13
C ASN A 28 -2.56 10.56 -10.58
N TYR A 29 -2.59 9.57 -9.69
CA TYR A 29 -3.22 8.29 -9.98
C TYR A 29 -4.69 8.45 -10.36
N SER A 30 -5.44 9.28 -9.65
CA SER A 30 -6.86 9.51 -9.96
C SER A 30 -7.08 9.97 -11.40
N LEU A 31 -6.17 10.77 -11.95
CA LEU A 31 -6.24 11.30 -13.32
C LEU A 31 -5.65 10.36 -14.38
N THR A 32 -4.79 9.41 -14.00
CA THR A 32 -4.06 8.56 -14.96
C THR A 32 -4.57 7.13 -15.02
N GLY A 33 -4.88 6.55 -13.87
CA GLY A 33 -5.33 5.16 -13.72
C GLY A 33 -6.58 4.98 -12.87
N GLY A 34 -6.98 6.02 -12.11
CA GLY A 34 -8.09 5.97 -11.17
C GLY A 34 -9.42 6.46 -11.74
N LYS A 35 -10.32 6.86 -10.84
CA LYS A 35 -11.72 7.21 -11.15
C LYS A 35 -11.89 8.37 -12.12
N MET A 36 -10.91 9.27 -12.22
CA MET A 36 -10.92 10.43 -13.11
C MET A 36 -10.11 10.19 -14.39
N LYS A 37 -9.76 8.94 -14.70
CA LYS A 37 -8.96 8.58 -15.90
C LYS A 37 -9.58 9.12 -17.19
N ALA A 38 -10.89 9.01 -17.36
CA ALA A 38 -11.58 9.50 -18.54
C ALA A 38 -11.42 11.01 -18.72
N GLN A 39 -11.55 11.79 -17.62
CA GLN A 39 -11.35 13.23 -17.62
C GLN A 39 -9.87 13.59 -17.74
N GLY A 40 -9.01 12.83 -17.08
CA GLY A 40 -7.56 13.03 -17.12
C GLY A 40 -6.95 12.73 -18.48
N SER A 41 -7.49 11.76 -19.24
CA SER A 41 -7.01 11.43 -20.59
C SER A 41 -7.27 12.52 -21.63
N ALA A 42 -8.26 13.39 -21.37
CA ALA A 42 -8.53 14.57 -22.19
C ALA A 42 -7.53 15.72 -21.93
N LEU A 43 -6.67 15.60 -20.94
CA LEU A 43 -5.66 16.61 -20.57
C LEU A 43 -4.26 16.17 -21.01
N SER A 44 -3.43 17.12 -21.44
CA SER A 44 -1.99 16.86 -21.63
C SER A 44 -1.31 16.55 -20.30
N VAL A 45 -0.07 16.03 -20.34
CA VAL A 45 0.75 15.79 -19.13
C VAL A 45 0.89 17.06 -18.31
N ASP A 46 1.21 18.19 -18.98
CA ASP A 46 1.39 19.49 -18.32
C ASP A 46 0.11 20.03 -17.71
N GLN A 47 -1.02 19.87 -18.40
CA GLN A 47 -2.32 20.26 -17.86
C GLN A 47 -2.72 19.45 -16.64
N ARG A 48 -2.45 18.13 -16.63
CA ARG A 48 -2.66 17.30 -15.42
C ARG A 48 -1.80 17.78 -14.26
N ALA A 49 -0.51 18.05 -14.52
CA ALA A 49 0.39 18.59 -13.51
C ALA A 49 -0.10 19.94 -12.96
N GLN A 50 -0.59 20.85 -13.82
CA GLN A 50 -1.18 22.11 -13.40
C GLN A 50 -2.40 21.94 -12.50
N VAL A 51 -3.31 21.03 -12.85
CA VAL A 51 -4.50 20.71 -12.02
C VAL A 51 -4.07 20.19 -10.65
N VAL A 52 -3.13 19.27 -10.61
CA VAL A 52 -2.63 18.71 -9.36
C VAL A 52 -1.94 19.78 -8.51
N ASN A 53 -1.03 20.57 -9.10
CA ASN A 53 -0.36 21.65 -8.42
C ASN A 53 -1.31 22.73 -7.88
N TYR A 54 -2.37 23.06 -8.63
CA TYR A 54 -3.42 23.95 -8.16
C TYR A 54 -4.12 23.42 -6.90
N LEU A 55 -4.38 22.11 -6.84
CA LEU A 55 -5.05 21.51 -5.69
C LEU A 55 -4.13 21.43 -4.46
N ILE A 56 -2.88 21.05 -4.64
CA ILE A 56 -1.95 20.84 -3.50
C ILE A 56 -1.15 22.10 -3.09
N GLY A 57 -1.25 23.18 -3.86
CA GLY A 57 -0.57 24.43 -3.53
C GLY A 57 0.95 24.35 -3.62
N ASN A 58 1.51 23.75 -4.67
CA ASN A 58 2.95 23.56 -4.88
C ASN A 58 3.65 22.75 -3.77
N LYS A 59 2.96 21.91 -3.05
CA LYS A 59 3.58 20.95 -2.14
C LYS A 59 4.40 19.96 -2.97
N VAL A 60 5.70 20.11 -2.98
CA VAL A 60 6.61 19.10 -3.52
C VAL A 60 6.73 18.01 -2.46
N THR A 61 6.21 16.84 -2.72
CA THR A 61 6.48 15.65 -1.90
C THR A 61 7.93 15.26 -2.15
N SER A 62 8.80 15.73 -1.30
CA SER A 62 10.21 15.36 -1.34
C SER A 62 10.41 14.09 -0.55
N ASP A 63 11.08 13.09 -1.11
CA ASP A 63 11.58 11.92 -0.36
C ASP A 63 12.80 12.29 0.53
N ALA A 64 13.16 13.57 0.63
CA ALA A 64 14.32 14.03 1.42
C ALA A 64 14.24 13.63 2.89
N TRP A 65 13.03 13.50 3.45
CA TRP A 65 12.81 13.06 4.82
C TRP A 65 13.30 11.62 5.07
N THR A 66 13.39 10.78 4.04
CA THR A 66 13.84 9.39 4.18
C THR A 66 15.35 9.31 4.41
N LYS A 67 16.13 10.26 3.91
CA LYS A 67 17.60 10.24 4.02
C LYS A 67 18.10 10.10 5.46
N PRO A 68 17.66 10.92 6.44
CA PRO A 68 18.09 10.77 7.82
C PRO A 68 17.50 9.53 8.50
N MET A 69 16.49 8.90 7.89
CA MET A 69 15.84 7.70 8.40
C MET A 69 16.43 6.41 7.85
N MET A 70 17.32 6.47 6.85
CA MET A 70 17.97 5.26 6.33
C MET A 70 18.85 4.63 7.39
N CYS A 71 18.87 3.30 7.41
CA CYS A 71 19.75 2.54 8.28
C CYS A 71 21.23 2.82 7.95
N ASP A 72 22.08 2.70 8.94
CA ASP A 72 23.53 2.63 8.73
C ASP A 72 23.93 1.32 8.04
N ALA A 73 25.19 1.22 7.62
CA ALA A 73 25.68 0.07 6.87
C ALA A 73 25.51 -1.28 7.60
N ALA A 74 25.53 -1.27 8.93
CA ALA A 74 25.42 -2.50 9.74
C ALA A 74 23.97 -3.03 9.78
N ARG A 75 23.00 -2.13 9.77
CA ARG A 75 21.55 -2.44 9.85
C ARG A 75 20.85 -2.41 8.48
N MET A 76 21.54 -1.98 7.42
CA MET A 76 20.98 -1.94 6.07
C MET A 76 20.54 -3.32 5.53
N PRO A 77 21.33 -4.42 5.74
CA PRO A 77 20.90 -5.74 5.29
C PRO A 77 19.67 -6.23 6.06
N VAL A 78 18.66 -6.71 5.32
CA VAL A 78 17.46 -7.33 5.92
C VAL A 78 17.81 -8.75 6.39
N ASP A 79 17.70 -8.99 7.70
CA ASP A 79 17.88 -10.31 8.31
C ASP A 79 16.52 -11.02 8.43
N LEU A 80 16.30 -12.06 7.64
CA LEU A 80 15.08 -12.87 7.62
C LEU A 80 15.23 -14.19 8.41
N THR A 81 16.28 -14.37 9.22
CA THR A 81 16.50 -15.58 10.02
C THR A 81 15.57 -15.68 11.22
N GLY A 82 14.99 -14.57 11.66
CA GLY A 82 14.01 -14.52 12.75
C GLY A 82 12.65 -15.09 12.37
N ALA A 83 11.83 -15.36 13.38
CA ALA A 83 10.48 -15.88 13.18
C ALA A 83 9.60 -14.91 12.34
N ALA A 84 8.89 -15.45 11.37
CA ALA A 84 7.88 -14.74 10.61
C ALA A 84 6.55 -14.74 11.41
N THR A 85 6.33 -13.67 12.19
CA THR A 85 5.19 -13.59 13.14
C THR A 85 3.94 -13.05 12.51
N ILE A 86 4.07 -12.14 11.53
CA ILE A 86 2.94 -11.58 10.78
C ILE A 86 3.25 -11.73 9.30
N THR A 87 2.63 -12.70 8.65
CA THR A 87 2.91 -13.06 7.25
C THR A 87 1.79 -12.73 6.28
N ASN A 88 0.63 -12.33 6.81
CA ASN A 88 -0.56 -12.00 6.00
C ASN A 88 -1.48 -11.08 6.81
N PHE A 89 -2.50 -10.51 6.17
CA PHE A 89 -3.58 -9.83 6.89
C PHE A 89 -4.25 -10.77 7.88
N GLY A 90 -4.45 -10.31 9.12
CA GLY A 90 -4.94 -11.17 10.20
C GLY A 90 -3.88 -12.14 10.73
N PHE A 91 -2.61 -11.78 10.58
CA PHE A 91 -1.37 -12.36 11.09
C PHE A 91 -0.82 -13.51 10.25
N ASP A 92 -1.66 -14.42 9.80
CA ASP A 92 -1.28 -15.56 8.97
C ASP A 92 -2.32 -15.85 7.87
N ARG A 93 -2.05 -16.83 7.03
CA ARG A 93 -2.96 -17.26 5.95
C ARG A 93 -4.27 -17.88 6.45
N ASN A 94 -4.36 -18.28 7.72
CA ASN A 94 -5.58 -18.81 8.34
C ASN A 94 -6.40 -17.67 8.98
N ASN A 95 -5.91 -16.44 8.92
CA ASN A 95 -6.56 -15.26 9.51
C ASN A 95 -6.88 -15.44 11.01
N THR A 96 -5.93 -16.00 11.75
CA THR A 96 -6.12 -16.34 13.16
C THR A 96 -6.29 -15.12 14.07
N ARG A 97 -5.73 -13.98 13.68
CA ARG A 97 -5.76 -12.69 14.41
C ARG A 97 -5.28 -12.78 15.85
N THR A 98 -4.53 -13.81 16.17
CA THR A 98 -3.99 -14.08 17.50
C THR A 98 -2.53 -14.49 17.42
N LEU A 99 -1.76 -14.09 18.40
CA LEU A 99 -0.41 -14.56 18.63
C LEU A 99 -0.39 -15.28 19.98
N SER A 100 0.28 -16.42 20.05
CA SER A 100 0.59 -17.03 21.35
C SER A 100 1.51 -16.11 22.15
N ALA A 101 1.57 -16.27 23.47
CA ALA A 101 2.49 -15.52 24.34
C ALA A 101 3.96 -15.68 23.89
N GLN A 102 4.33 -16.85 23.38
CA GLN A 102 5.66 -17.12 22.82
C GLN A 102 5.92 -16.32 21.53
N GLN A 103 4.95 -16.27 20.62
CA GLN A 103 5.06 -15.50 19.36
C GLN A 103 5.06 -13.98 19.63
N ALA A 104 4.24 -13.53 20.56
CA ALA A 104 4.17 -12.13 20.95
C ALA A 104 5.37 -11.66 21.78
N GLY A 105 6.09 -12.61 22.39
CA GLY A 105 7.18 -12.30 23.32
C GLY A 105 6.72 -11.57 24.61
N LEU A 106 5.42 -11.63 24.93
CA LEU A 106 4.79 -10.88 26.01
C LEU A 106 3.97 -11.79 26.91
N THR A 107 3.98 -11.49 28.19
CA THR A 107 3.10 -12.08 29.19
C THR A 107 1.98 -11.09 29.55
N LYS A 108 0.86 -11.60 30.10
CA LYS A 108 -0.23 -10.77 30.57
C LYS A 108 0.22 -9.70 31.58
N ALA A 109 1.17 -10.03 32.45
CA ALA A 109 1.70 -9.10 33.45
C ALA A 109 2.55 -7.97 32.87
N GLN A 110 3.11 -8.15 31.66
CA GLN A 110 3.91 -7.13 30.97
C GLN A 110 3.03 -6.13 30.20
N ILE A 111 1.84 -6.54 29.76
CA ILE A 111 0.95 -5.69 28.94
C ILE A 111 0.62 -4.37 29.65
N SER A 112 0.34 -4.41 30.95
CA SER A 112 0.01 -3.21 31.72
C SER A 112 1.21 -2.29 32.01
N LYS A 113 2.42 -2.73 31.66
CA LYS A 113 3.69 -1.99 31.86
C LYS A 113 4.31 -1.55 30.52
N MET A 114 3.59 -1.68 29.44
CA MET A 114 4.08 -1.27 28.12
C MET A 114 4.01 0.25 27.97
N ASP A 115 5.09 0.81 27.46
CA ASP A 115 5.18 2.20 27.05
C ASP A 115 5.35 2.31 25.53
N LEU A 116 5.06 3.47 24.98
CA LEU A 116 5.30 3.77 23.56
C LEU A 116 6.81 3.85 23.32
N ALA A 117 7.35 2.88 22.57
CA ALA A 117 8.77 2.84 22.23
C ALA A 117 9.12 3.91 21.17
N TRP A 118 8.32 4.01 20.12
CA TRP A 118 8.49 4.99 19.04
C TRP A 118 7.21 5.19 18.24
N SER A 119 7.17 6.27 17.49
CA SER A 119 6.17 6.52 16.46
C SER A 119 6.85 7.05 15.20
N LEU A 120 6.36 6.64 14.03
CA LEU A 120 6.86 7.09 12.74
C LEU A 120 5.71 7.68 11.93
N GLY A 121 5.81 8.98 11.64
CA GLY A 121 4.90 9.67 10.74
C GLY A 121 5.44 9.67 9.32
N PHE A 122 4.57 9.41 8.35
CA PHE A 122 4.89 9.55 6.93
C PHE A 122 4.32 10.87 6.44
N PRO A 123 5.15 11.81 5.94
CA PRO A 123 4.67 13.08 5.43
C PRO A 123 3.62 12.87 4.32
N ASP A 124 2.55 13.66 4.38
CA ASP A 124 1.43 13.64 3.44
C ASP A 124 0.66 12.29 3.36
N ALA A 125 0.94 11.32 4.24
CA ALA A 125 0.18 10.08 4.31
C ALA A 125 -1.05 10.27 5.22
N THR A 126 -2.23 10.14 4.63
CA THR A 126 -3.53 10.27 5.31
C THR A 126 -4.31 8.96 5.34
N THR A 127 -3.87 7.96 4.58
CA THR A 127 -4.58 6.71 4.35
C THR A 127 -3.71 5.50 4.73
N MET A 128 -3.57 5.24 6.02
CA MET A 128 -2.86 4.07 6.54
C MET A 128 -3.86 2.97 6.90
N ARG A 129 -4.18 2.09 5.96
CA ARG A 129 -5.23 1.05 6.12
C ARG A 129 -4.72 -0.37 6.03
N SER A 130 -3.44 -0.54 5.77
CA SER A 130 -2.83 -1.84 5.55
C SER A 130 -2.07 -2.27 6.79
N GLN A 131 -2.15 -3.55 7.11
CA GLN A 131 -1.32 -4.17 8.14
C GLN A 131 0.06 -4.44 7.57
N GLY A 132 1.13 -4.17 8.30
CA GLY A 132 2.49 -4.57 7.92
C GLY A 132 2.73 -6.07 8.11
N ALA A 133 3.68 -6.64 7.35
CA ALA A 133 4.25 -7.95 7.65
C ALA A 133 5.45 -7.81 8.59
N VAL A 134 5.67 -8.82 9.43
CA VAL A 134 6.76 -8.83 10.43
C VAL A 134 7.53 -10.14 10.34
N VAL A 135 8.82 -10.03 10.06
CA VAL A 135 9.76 -11.16 10.01
C VAL A 135 10.99 -10.82 10.82
N GLY A 136 11.20 -11.53 11.92
CA GLY A 136 12.28 -11.24 12.87
C GLY A 136 12.16 -9.82 13.42
N LYS A 137 13.13 -8.99 13.13
CA LYS A 137 13.20 -7.57 13.51
C LYS A 137 12.87 -6.62 12.37
N ASN A 138 12.28 -7.13 11.29
CA ASN A 138 11.93 -6.32 10.14
C ASN A 138 10.41 -6.15 10.04
N VAL A 139 9.97 -4.92 9.75
CA VAL A 139 8.58 -4.57 9.48
C VAL A 139 8.47 -4.10 8.04
N PHE A 140 7.61 -4.74 7.26
CA PHE A 140 7.33 -4.35 5.88
C PHE A 140 5.99 -3.66 5.83
N LEU A 141 5.99 -2.36 5.56
CA LEU A 141 4.82 -1.49 5.70
C LEU A 141 4.49 -0.78 4.37
N PRO A 142 3.30 -1.03 3.79
CA PRO A 142 2.84 -0.25 2.66
C PRO A 142 2.30 1.10 3.12
N VAL A 143 2.65 2.15 2.38
CA VAL A 143 2.12 3.51 2.58
C VAL A 143 1.40 3.91 1.30
N PRO A 144 0.08 3.72 1.22
CA PRO A 144 -0.69 3.92 -0.01
C PRO A 144 -0.52 5.29 -0.63
N ASP A 145 -0.61 6.35 0.17
CA ASP A 145 -0.53 7.74 -0.31
C ASP A 145 0.84 8.09 -0.92
N LEU A 146 1.90 7.37 -0.55
CA LEU A 146 3.23 7.51 -1.12
C LEU A 146 3.52 6.49 -2.21
N SER A 147 2.55 5.62 -2.55
CA SER A 147 2.68 4.53 -3.52
C SER A 147 3.93 3.67 -3.28
N ALA A 148 4.23 3.43 -2.01
CA ALA A 148 5.50 2.85 -1.59
C ALA A 148 5.33 1.73 -0.56
N MET A 149 6.27 0.77 -0.59
CA MET A 149 6.51 -0.22 0.44
C MET A 149 7.84 0.09 1.12
N TYR A 150 7.86 0.11 2.44
CA TYR A 150 9.04 0.35 3.27
C TYR A 150 9.43 -0.92 4.01
N ALA A 151 10.71 -1.25 4.01
CA ALA A 151 11.28 -2.18 4.98
C ALA A 151 11.94 -1.39 6.10
N LEU A 152 11.54 -1.69 7.32
CA LEU A 152 12.05 -1.04 8.52
C LEU A 152 12.78 -2.07 9.38
N ASP A 153 13.97 -1.73 9.83
CA ASP A 153 14.63 -2.43 10.94
C ASP A 153 14.15 -1.85 12.26
N VAL A 154 13.63 -2.69 13.14
CA VAL A 154 13.18 -2.35 14.49
C VAL A 154 13.97 -3.08 15.57
N SER A 155 15.20 -3.50 15.26
CA SER A 155 16.08 -4.18 16.22
C SER A 155 16.49 -3.29 17.39
N ASP A 156 16.68 -1.99 17.12
CA ASP A 156 16.83 -0.97 18.16
C ASP A 156 15.45 -0.32 18.43
N PRO A 157 14.84 -0.57 19.60
CA PRO A 157 13.53 -0.05 19.91
C PRO A 157 13.48 1.48 20.06
N ALA A 158 14.62 2.15 20.19
CA ALA A 158 14.68 3.62 20.25
C ALA A 158 14.90 4.29 18.88
N LYS A 159 15.38 3.54 17.90
CA LYS A 159 15.80 4.06 16.60
C LYS A 159 15.41 3.13 15.45
N PRO A 160 14.14 3.01 15.08
CA PRO A 160 13.77 2.31 13.86
C PRO A 160 14.39 3.05 12.65
N CYS A 161 14.79 2.30 11.61
CA CYS A 161 15.37 2.89 10.40
C CYS A 161 14.87 2.17 9.15
N ILE A 162 15.00 2.83 8.00
CA ILE A 162 14.56 2.33 6.70
C ILE A 162 15.71 1.55 6.06
N GLN A 163 15.46 0.28 5.71
CA GLN A 163 16.42 -0.58 5.01
C GLN A 163 16.30 -0.43 3.49
N TRP A 164 15.08 -0.44 2.97
CA TRP A 164 14.82 -0.19 1.57
C TRP A 164 13.41 0.38 1.36
N ILE A 165 13.22 0.99 0.19
CA ILE A 165 11.95 1.55 -0.26
C ILE A 165 11.68 1.01 -1.67
N TYR A 166 10.51 0.41 -1.88
CA TYR A 166 9.99 0.08 -3.19
C TYR A 166 8.92 1.11 -3.57
N LYS A 167 9.05 1.72 -4.75
CA LYS A 167 8.02 2.60 -5.32
C LYS A 167 7.22 1.84 -6.37
N SER A 168 5.90 1.94 -6.30
CA SER A 168 5.01 1.35 -7.29
C SER A 168 5.19 2.08 -8.63
N PRO A 169 5.41 1.36 -9.73
CA PRO A 169 5.38 1.96 -11.06
C PRO A 169 4.03 2.63 -11.32
N GLY A 170 4.05 3.84 -11.91
CA GLY A 170 2.84 4.59 -12.24
C GLY A 170 2.10 5.20 -11.05
N ASP A 171 2.75 5.28 -9.89
CA ASP A 171 2.22 5.91 -8.67
C ASP A 171 0.89 5.33 -8.16
N ALA A 172 0.57 4.08 -8.51
CA ALA A 172 -0.63 3.42 -8.02
C ALA A 172 -0.55 3.18 -6.51
N PRO A 173 -1.56 3.63 -5.72
CA PRO A 173 -1.56 3.44 -4.27
C PRO A 173 -1.51 1.95 -3.89
N LEU A 174 -0.52 1.56 -3.09
CA LEU A 174 -0.36 0.20 -2.59
C LEU A 174 -1.31 -0.04 -1.42
N ARG A 175 -2.49 -0.57 -1.71
CA ARG A 175 -3.60 -0.62 -0.75
C ARG A 175 -3.68 -1.93 0.03
N SER A 176 -3.23 -3.04 -0.52
CA SER A 176 -3.29 -4.32 0.21
C SER A 176 -2.20 -4.41 1.28
N SER A 177 -2.44 -5.18 2.32
CA SER A 177 -1.37 -5.62 3.20
C SER A 177 -0.40 -6.53 2.44
N PRO A 178 0.90 -6.54 2.77
CA PRO A 178 1.82 -7.49 2.17
C PRO A 178 1.63 -8.89 2.74
N SER A 179 1.79 -9.89 1.89
CA SER A 179 1.96 -11.28 2.28
C SER A 179 3.42 -11.67 2.14
N TYR A 180 3.98 -12.25 3.20
CA TYR A 180 5.32 -12.82 3.18
C TYR A 180 5.26 -14.33 2.96
N GLY A 181 6.12 -14.85 2.12
CA GLY A 181 6.30 -16.28 1.91
C GLY A 181 7.63 -16.59 1.26
N VAL A 182 8.03 -17.86 1.35
CA VAL A 182 9.25 -18.36 0.69
C VAL A 182 8.82 -19.34 -0.41
N THR A 183 9.28 -19.09 -1.62
CA THR A 183 9.00 -19.91 -2.79
C THR A 183 9.75 -21.27 -2.72
N ALA A 184 9.43 -22.18 -3.62
CA ALA A 184 10.05 -23.51 -3.63
C ALA A 184 11.57 -23.47 -3.87
N ASP A 185 12.07 -22.45 -4.57
CA ASP A 185 13.50 -22.22 -4.82
C ASP A 185 14.22 -21.44 -3.69
N GLY A 186 13.50 -21.14 -2.59
CA GLY A 186 14.05 -20.45 -1.43
C GLY A 186 14.05 -18.92 -1.52
N THR A 187 13.40 -18.32 -2.52
CA THR A 187 13.31 -16.87 -2.63
C THR A 187 12.27 -16.31 -1.64
N PRO A 188 12.66 -15.42 -0.70
CA PRO A 188 11.72 -14.77 0.21
C PRO A 188 11.01 -13.64 -0.52
N LEU A 189 9.71 -13.77 -0.69
CA LEU A 189 8.86 -12.79 -1.36
C LEU A 189 7.98 -12.01 -0.39
N LEU A 190 7.82 -10.73 -0.70
CA LEU A 190 6.66 -9.93 -0.28
C LEU A 190 5.78 -9.72 -1.49
N VAL A 191 4.51 -10.07 -1.37
CA VAL A 191 3.52 -9.89 -2.42
C VAL A 191 2.41 -8.98 -1.91
N PHE A 192 2.11 -7.95 -2.67
CA PHE A 192 1.10 -6.94 -2.36
C PHE A 192 0.52 -6.37 -3.66
N SER A 193 -0.52 -5.56 -3.56
CA SER A 193 -1.19 -5.07 -4.75
C SER A 193 -1.65 -3.61 -4.63
N GLY A 194 -1.75 -2.97 -5.78
CA GLY A 194 -2.19 -1.60 -5.93
C GLY A 194 -3.66 -1.47 -6.34
N LEU A 195 -4.21 -0.26 -6.20
CA LEU A 195 -5.58 0.06 -6.61
C LEU A 195 -5.80 -0.03 -8.13
N ASP A 196 -4.74 -0.09 -8.92
CA ASP A 196 -4.73 -0.31 -10.37
C ASP A 196 -4.86 -1.79 -10.77
N ALA A 197 -5.15 -2.67 -9.81
CA ALA A 197 -5.20 -4.12 -9.97
C ALA A 197 -3.85 -4.72 -10.46
N THR A 198 -2.73 -4.07 -10.13
CA THR A 198 -1.40 -4.64 -10.34
C THR A 198 -0.91 -5.32 -9.07
N VAL A 199 -0.48 -6.56 -9.21
CA VAL A 199 0.18 -7.33 -8.15
C VAL A 199 1.68 -7.18 -8.30
N HIS A 200 2.36 -6.90 -7.20
CA HIS A 200 3.80 -6.74 -7.12
C HIS A 200 4.39 -7.84 -6.25
N ALA A 201 5.44 -8.50 -6.71
CA ALA A 201 6.26 -9.38 -5.90
C ALA A 201 7.67 -8.82 -5.86
N VAL A 202 8.19 -8.61 -4.66
CA VAL A 202 9.53 -8.11 -4.43
C VAL A 202 10.32 -9.10 -3.57
N ASP A 203 11.63 -9.19 -3.78
CA ASP A 203 12.52 -9.90 -2.86
C ASP A 203 12.52 -9.14 -1.53
N ALA A 204 12.16 -9.82 -0.45
CA ALA A 204 12.02 -9.21 0.87
C ALA A 204 13.34 -8.67 1.43
N ARG A 205 14.49 -9.19 0.97
CA ARG A 205 15.82 -8.75 1.41
C ARG A 205 16.22 -7.41 0.80
N THR A 206 15.79 -7.15 -0.44
CA THR A 206 16.32 -6.05 -1.24
C THR A 206 15.29 -5.03 -1.71
N GLY A 207 14.01 -5.35 -1.61
CA GLY A 207 12.93 -4.54 -2.20
C GLY A 207 12.92 -4.52 -3.72
N LYS A 208 13.78 -5.30 -4.39
CA LYS A 208 13.81 -5.36 -5.86
C LYS A 208 12.60 -6.16 -6.37
N ALA A 209 11.97 -5.63 -7.43
CA ALA A 209 10.89 -6.35 -8.09
C ALA A 209 11.40 -7.68 -8.66
N VAL A 210 10.68 -8.76 -8.35
CA VAL A 210 10.87 -10.08 -8.95
C VAL A 210 9.92 -10.22 -10.14
N TRP A 211 8.66 -9.82 -9.96
CA TRP A 211 7.67 -9.71 -11.03
C TRP A 211 6.56 -8.74 -10.65
N THR A 212 5.85 -8.27 -11.68
CA THR A 212 4.59 -7.55 -11.55
C THR A 212 3.58 -8.16 -12.51
N LYS A 213 2.30 -8.18 -12.12
CA LYS A 213 1.23 -8.76 -12.93
C LYS A 213 -0.05 -7.95 -12.76
N ALA A 214 -0.58 -7.43 -13.86
CA ALA A 214 -1.94 -6.92 -13.90
C ALA A 214 -2.93 -8.09 -13.81
N VAL A 215 -3.88 -8.00 -12.88
CA VAL A 215 -4.93 -9.02 -12.66
C VAL A 215 -6.33 -8.46 -12.99
N GLY A 216 -6.38 -7.23 -13.49
CA GLY A 216 -7.61 -6.60 -13.92
C GLY A 216 -7.92 -6.88 -15.37
N SER A 217 -9.12 -7.32 -15.66
CA SER A 217 -9.66 -7.47 -17.02
C SER A 217 -10.56 -6.30 -17.44
N TYR A 218 -10.87 -5.41 -16.51
CA TYR A 218 -11.87 -4.35 -16.67
C TYR A 218 -11.42 -3.06 -15.97
N SER A 219 -11.85 -1.92 -16.49
CA SER A 219 -11.39 -0.60 -16.02
C SER A 219 -11.75 -0.26 -14.57
N PHE A 220 -12.73 -0.93 -13.97
CA PHE A 220 -13.10 -0.76 -12.57
C PHE A 220 -12.53 -1.86 -11.66
N THR A 221 -11.79 -2.80 -12.20
CA THR A 221 -11.10 -3.80 -11.38
C THR A 221 -10.08 -3.13 -10.46
N THR A 222 -10.01 -3.59 -9.24
CA THR A 222 -9.07 -3.12 -8.22
C THR A 222 -8.64 -4.28 -7.33
N THR A 223 -7.62 -4.05 -6.54
CA THR A 223 -7.20 -4.99 -5.50
C THR A 223 -7.06 -4.24 -4.18
N THR A 224 -7.78 -4.69 -3.17
CA THR A 224 -7.71 -4.15 -1.80
C THR A 224 -7.44 -5.25 -0.79
N GLY A 225 -7.76 -6.48 -1.15
CA GLY A 225 -7.50 -7.66 -0.33
C GLY A 225 -6.03 -8.07 -0.39
N THR A 226 -5.58 -8.75 0.65
CA THR A 226 -4.19 -9.20 0.75
C THR A 226 -3.97 -10.45 -0.11
N PRO A 227 -2.99 -10.46 -1.02
CA PRO A 227 -2.57 -11.70 -1.69
C PRO A 227 -2.09 -12.74 -0.68
N THR A 228 -2.19 -14.01 -1.03
CA THR A 228 -1.66 -15.10 -0.19
C THR A 228 -0.61 -15.87 -0.96
N VAL A 229 0.62 -15.89 -0.42
CA VAL A 229 1.74 -16.61 -1.01
C VAL A 229 1.71 -18.07 -0.57
N LEU A 230 1.73 -18.97 -1.53
CA LEU A 230 1.93 -20.41 -1.36
C LEU A 230 3.27 -20.79 -2.01
N LYS A 231 3.69 -22.05 -1.85
CA LYS A 231 5.00 -22.48 -2.37
C LYS A 231 5.16 -22.31 -3.88
N ASP A 232 4.10 -22.54 -4.63
CA ASP A 232 4.08 -22.61 -6.11
C ASP A 232 3.15 -21.60 -6.77
N ARG A 233 2.38 -20.85 -5.97
CA ARG A 233 1.39 -19.90 -6.49
C ARG A 233 1.09 -18.76 -5.53
N VAL A 234 0.46 -17.72 -6.07
CA VAL A 234 -0.08 -16.60 -5.30
C VAL A 234 -1.58 -16.52 -5.58
N ILE A 235 -2.40 -16.51 -4.52
CA ILE A 235 -3.83 -16.30 -4.63
C ILE A 235 -4.10 -14.82 -4.39
N VAL A 236 -4.79 -14.17 -5.33
CA VAL A 236 -5.06 -12.73 -5.28
C VAL A 236 -6.57 -12.49 -5.24
N PRO A 237 -7.10 -11.88 -4.17
CA PRO A 237 -8.48 -11.44 -4.15
C PRO A 237 -8.62 -10.19 -5.03
N VAL A 238 -9.54 -10.26 -5.98
CA VAL A 238 -9.85 -9.16 -6.89
C VAL A 238 -11.18 -8.54 -6.49
N ALA A 239 -11.25 -7.23 -6.49
CA ALA A 239 -12.43 -6.43 -6.17
C ALA A 239 -12.75 -5.48 -7.33
N GLN A 240 -13.87 -4.77 -7.21
CA GLN A 240 -14.32 -3.84 -8.23
C GLN A 240 -14.94 -2.59 -7.62
N PHE A 241 -14.79 -1.48 -8.32
CA PHE A 241 -15.44 -0.22 -7.94
C PHE A 241 -16.81 -0.04 -8.58
N GLU A 242 -17.23 -0.88 -9.51
CA GLU A 242 -18.51 -0.74 -10.21
C GLU A 242 -19.72 -0.81 -9.27
N ILE A 243 -19.59 -1.45 -8.12
CA ILE A 243 -20.63 -1.46 -7.09
C ILE A 243 -21.05 -0.05 -6.66
N LEU A 244 -20.19 0.95 -6.80
CA LEU A 244 -20.51 2.33 -6.50
C LEU A 244 -21.45 2.94 -7.55
N PHE A 245 -21.55 2.32 -8.71
CA PHE A 245 -22.38 2.76 -9.84
C PHE A 245 -23.57 1.83 -10.07
N ALA A 246 -23.55 0.60 -9.56
CA ALA A 246 -24.60 -0.40 -9.74
C ALA A 246 -26.00 0.06 -9.30
N ALA A 247 -26.09 0.95 -8.28
CA ALA A 247 -27.34 1.53 -7.84
C ALA A 247 -28.00 2.47 -8.88
N LYS A 248 -27.26 2.83 -9.95
CA LYS A 248 -27.75 3.72 -11.02
C LYS A 248 -27.89 3.03 -12.37
N ASN A 249 -27.22 1.90 -12.55
CA ASN A 249 -27.23 1.16 -13.82
C ASN A 249 -26.94 -0.33 -13.55
N GLU A 250 -27.97 -1.15 -13.66
CA GLU A 250 -27.88 -2.60 -13.41
C GLU A 250 -26.91 -3.32 -14.36
N GLU A 251 -26.69 -2.77 -15.58
CA GLU A 251 -25.74 -3.34 -16.56
C GLU A 251 -24.26 -3.25 -16.11
N LEU A 252 -23.96 -2.42 -15.11
CA LEU A 252 -22.60 -2.24 -14.60
C LEU A 252 -22.25 -3.17 -13.43
N CYS A 253 -23.15 -4.06 -13.04
CA CYS A 253 -22.87 -4.99 -11.95
C CYS A 253 -22.17 -6.25 -12.44
N CYS A 254 -21.26 -6.75 -11.59
CA CYS A 254 -20.85 -8.17 -11.59
C CYS A 254 -20.05 -8.63 -12.81
N THR A 255 -19.27 -7.74 -13.41
CA THR A 255 -18.45 -8.06 -14.60
C THR A 255 -17.09 -8.68 -14.26
N ASN A 256 -16.69 -8.69 -12.99
CA ASN A 256 -15.45 -9.37 -12.57
C ASN A 256 -15.65 -10.90 -12.56
N HIS A 257 -14.80 -11.55 -13.31
CA HIS A 257 -14.62 -13.01 -13.24
C HIS A 257 -13.41 -13.30 -12.35
N GLY A 258 -13.52 -14.32 -11.48
CA GLY A 258 -12.37 -14.83 -10.73
C GLY A 258 -11.34 -15.46 -11.68
N TYR A 259 -10.06 -15.28 -11.38
CA TYR A 259 -8.94 -15.88 -12.12
C TYR A 259 -8.20 -16.88 -11.23
#